data_9756f7d4438f60657478fc2d5b65fa0f
#
_entry.id   9756f7d4438f60657478fc2d5b65fa0f
#
_cell.length_a   1.000
_cell.length_b   1.000
_cell.length_c   1.000
_cell.angle_alpha   90.00
_cell.angle_beta   90.00
_cell.angle_gamma   90.00
#
_symmetry.space_group_name_H-M   'P 1'
#
loop_
_entity.id
_entity.type
_entity.pdbx_description
1 polymer ?
#
loop_
_entity_poly.entity_id
_entity_poly.type
_entity_poly.pdbx_seq_one_letter_code
_entity_poly.pdbx_strand_id
1 'polypeptide(L)'
;TSLLKEIIADMLRGGEELDLATSPSIILVIGVNGVGKTTTIGKLANALSKEGKKVILAAADTFRAAAIEQLEIWADRSKCEIIKQKEGSDPAAVIYDAISAAKARHADVIICDTAGRLHNKKHLMDELAKINRVIDRELLDASKEKLLVLDATTGQNAVNQAEQFRQATGITGIVLTKLDGTAKGG
;
A
#
# COMPACT_ATOMS: atom_id res chain seq x y z
N THR A 1 8.92 -12.28 -33.10
CA THR A 1 8.14 -11.36 -32.21
C THR A 1 7.09 -12.09 -31.39
N SER A 2 6.49 -13.19 -31.85
CA SER A 2 5.53 -14.01 -31.10
C SER A 2 6.21 -14.74 -29.94
N LEU A 3 7.31 -15.45 -30.22
CA LEU A 3 8.07 -16.22 -29.23
C LEU A 3 8.57 -15.34 -28.06
N LEU A 4 9.05 -14.13 -28.35
CA LEU A 4 9.50 -13.21 -27.30
C LEU A 4 8.33 -12.75 -26.39
N LYS A 5 7.16 -12.51 -26.97
CA LYS A 5 5.96 -12.20 -26.19
C LYS A 5 5.51 -13.36 -25.31
N GLU A 6 5.59 -14.58 -25.81
CA GLU A 6 5.25 -15.80 -25.05
C GLU A 6 6.23 -16.02 -23.90
N ILE A 7 7.53 -15.85 -24.12
CA ILE A 7 8.55 -15.96 -23.07
C ILE A 7 8.32 -14.88 -21.98
N ILE A 8 8.07 -13.63 -22.38
CA ILE A 8 7.79 -12.56 -21.42
C ILE A 8 6.48 -12.83 -20.68
N ALA A 9 5.44 -13.28 -21.36
CA ALA A 9 4.19 -13.64 -20.71
C ALA A 9 4.36 -14.79 -19.71
N ASP A 10 5.20 -15.78 -20.04
CA ASP A 10 5.54 -16.89 -19.12
C ASP A 10 6.33 -16.42 -17.90
N MET A 11 7.27 -15.51 -18.07
CA MET A 11 8.01 -14.89 -16.96
C MET A 11 7.12 -14.09 -16.03
N LEU A 12 6.00 -13.56 -16.54
CA LEU A 12 5.00 -12.80 -15.79
C LEU A 12 3.88 -13.69 -15.24
N ARG A 13 3.82 -14.95 -15.63
CA ARG A 13 2.91 -15.95 -15.04
C ARG A 13 3.45 -16.37 -13.68
N GLY A 14 2.77 -16.08 -12.64
CA GLY A 14 3.15 -16.49 -11.29
C GLY A 14 2.90 -15.43 -10.23
N GLY A 15 2.18 -14.37 -10.57
CA GLY A 15 1.65 -13.45 -9.57
C GLY A 15 0.60 -14.19 -8.75
N GLU A 16 0.83 -14.32 -7.45
CA GLU A 16 -0.21 -14.79 -6.55
C GLU A 16 -1.26 -13.70 -6.38
N GLU A 17 -2.51 -14.11 -6.17
CA GLU A 17 -3.57 -13.17 -5.78
C GLU A 17 -3.28 -12.61 -4.39
N LEU A 18 -3.86 -11.45 -4.07
CA LEU A 18 -3.74 -10.88 -2.73
C LEU A 18 -4.31 -11.87 -1.70
N ASP A 19 -3.53 -12.18 -0.67
CA ASP A 19 -4.01 -12.96 0.44
C ASP A 19 -4.89 -12.09 1.36
N LEU A 20 -6.19 -12.26 1.24
CA LEU A 20 -7.22 -11.62 2.04
C LEU A 20 -8.08 -12.66 2.78
N ALA A 21 -7.48 -13.76 3.20
CA ALA A 21 -8.18 -14.89 3.80
C ALA A 21 -8.73 -14.60 5.21
N THR A 22 -8.20 -13.59 5.89
CA THR A 22 -8.64 -13.22 7.25
C THR A 22 -9.48 -11.96 7.30
N SER A 23 -10.29 -11.78 8.35
CA SER A 23 -11.04 -10.56 8.62
C SER A 23 -10.74 -10.06 10.04
N PRO A 24 -9.99 -8.96 10.18
CA PRO A 24 -9.45 -8.14 9.11
C PRO A 24 -8.16 -8.73 8.51
N SER A 25 -8.00 -8.57 7.19
CA SER A 25 -6.69 -8.61 6.52
C SER A 25 -6.14 -7.18 6.45
N ILE A 26 -4.81 -7.02 6.31
CA ILE A 26 -4.18 -5.71 6.20
C ILE A 26 -3.30 -5.59 4.97
N ILE A 27 -3.43 -4.49 4.25
CA ILE A 27 -2.61 -4.13 3.08
C ILE A 27 -1.84 -2.86 3.42
N LEU A 28 -0.53 -2.95 3.50
CA LEU A 28 0.36 -1.81 3.66
C LEU A 28 0.86 -1.36 2.29
N VAL A 29 0.55 -0.14 1.87
CA VAL A 29 0.96 0.41 0.58
C VAL A 29 2.17 1.30 0.76
N ILE A 30 3.28 0.92 0.13
CA ILE A 30 4.61 1.48 0.31
C ILE A 30 5.10 2.04 -1.03
N GLY A 31 6.01 3.00 -0.99
CA GLY A 31 6.63 3.58 -2.18
C GLY A 31 7.00 5.04 -1.99
N VAL A 32 7.81 5.58 -2.89
CA VAL A 32 8.22 6.98 -2.83
C VAL A 32 7.06 7.93 -3.15
N ASN A 33 7.20 9.21 -2.81
CA ASN A 33 6.18 10.20 -3.12
C ASN A 33 6.01 10.35 -4.65
N GLY A 34 4.79 10.53 -5.09
CA GLY A 34 4.46 10.78 -6.51
C GLY A 34 4.35 9.54 -7.39
N VAL A 35 4.56 8.32 -6.87
CA VAL A 35 4.42 7.08 -7.64
C VAL A 35 2.98 6.62 -7.85
N GLY A 36 2.01 7.20 -7.13
CA GLY A 36 0.59 6.85 -7.25
C GLY A 36 0.06 5.95 -6.15
N LYS A 37 0.64 5.97 -4.94
CA LYS A 37 0.16 5.18 -3.78
C LYS A 37 -1.32 5.46 -3.47
N THR A 38 -1.66 6.70 -3.20
CA THR A 38 -3.03 7.09 -2.81
C THR A 38 -4.05 6.75 -3.90
N THR A 39 -3.69 6.92 -5.18
CA THR A 39 -4.54 6.51 -6.30
C THR A 39 -4.71 4.99 -6.36
N THR A 40 -3.65 4.23 -6.14
CA THR A 40 -3.69 2.77 -6.06
C THR A 40 -4.61 2.30 -4.94
N ILE A 41 -4.48 2.91 -3.76
CA ILE A 41 -5.34 2.65 -2.60
C ILE A 41 -6.81 2.91 -2.94
N GLY A 42 -7.11 4.05 -3.56
CA GLY A 42 -8.48 4.39 -3.94
C GLY A 42 -9.09 3.39 -4.93
N LYS A 43 -8.33 2.97 -5.93
CA LYS A 43 -8.78 1.95 -6.90
C LYS A 43 -9.01 0.59 -6.23
N LEU A 44 -8.09 0.16 -5.36
CA LEU A 44 -8.19 -1.09 -4.63
C LEU A 44 -9.37 -1.09 -3.66
N ALA A 45 -9.54 -0.01 -2.90
CA ALA A 45 -10.67 0.17 -2.00
C ALA A 45 -12.02 0.10 -2.75
N ASN A 46 -12.10 0.77 -3.90
CA ASN A 46 -13.32 0.73 -4.73
C ASN A 46 -13.60 -0.67 -5.28
N ALA A 47 -12.57 -1.40 -5.71
CA ALA A 47 -12.74 -2.77 -6.19
C ALA A 47 -13.24 -3.70 -5.08
N LEU A 48 -12.60 -3.70 -3.92
CA LEU A 48 -12.98 -4.53 -2.77
C LEU A 48 -14.37 -4.17 -2.22
N SER A 49 -14.71 -2.87 -2.19
CA SER A 49 -16.06 -2.45 -1.79
C SER A 49 -17.13 -2.94 -2.75
N LYS A 50 -16.86 -2.97 -4.06
CA LYS A 50 -17.80 -3.53 -5.06
C LYS A 50 -17.97 -5.04 -4.93
N GLU A 51 -16.98 -5.74 -4.40
CA GLU A 51 -17.05 -7.16 -4.06
C GLU A 51 -17.78 -7.41 -2.72
N GLY A 52 -18.30 -6.36 -2.09
CA GLY A 52 -19.01 -6.44 -0.82
C GLY A 52 -18.12 -6.47 0.42
N LYS A 53 -16.82 -6.25 0.28
CA LYS A 53 -15.89 -6.17 1.43
C LYS A 53 -16.07 -4.86 2.19
N LYS A 54 -16.08 -4.94 3.51
CA LYS A 54 -16.03 -3.77 4.38
C LYS A 54 -14.59 -3.31 4.55
N VAL A 55 -14.25 -2.17 3.94
CA VAL A 55 -12.90 -1.63 3.87
C VAL A 55 -12.74 -0.44 4.80
N ILE A 56 -11.62 -0.39 5.54
CA ILE A 56 -11.18 0.78 6.30
C ILE A 56 -9.86 1.27 5.71
N LEU A 57 -9.77 2.58 5.47
CA LEU A 57 -8.54 3.25 5.03
C LEU A 57 -7.83 3.86 6.24
N ALA A 58 -6.51 3.73 6.32
CA ALA A 58 -5.67 4.33 7.35
C ALA A 58 -4.73 5.38 6.72
N ALA A 59 -4.90 6.65 7.12
CA ALA A 59 -4.10 7.77 6.64
C ALA A 59 -2.79 7.90 7.42
N ALA A 60 -1.84 7.00 7.16
CA ALA A 60 -0.56 6.98 7.87
C ALA A 60 0.55 7.82 7.19
N ASP A 61 0.30 8.48 6.06
CA ASP A 61 1.14 9.58 5.57
C ASP A 61 0.77 10.89 6.31
N THR A 62 1.06 10.94 7.60
CA THR A 62 0.57 11.98 8.52
C THR A 62 1.22 13.34 8.33
N PHE A 63 2.35 13.42 7.65
CA PHE A 63 3.10 14.67 7.46
C PHE A 63 2.73 15.43 6.19
N ARG A 64 1.77 14.93 5.44
CA ARG A 64 1.31 15.55 4.20
C ARG A 64 -0.21 15.76 4.26
N ALA A 65 -0.64 16.95 4.67
CA ALA A 65 -2.05 17.31 4.72
C ALA A 65 -2.80 16.97 3.42
N ALA A 66 -2.21 17.33 2.27
CA ALA A 66 -2.78 17.01 0.96
C ALA A 66 -2.93 15.51 0.67
N ALA A 67 -2.08 14.65 1.25
CA ALA A 67 -2.23 13.20 1.11
C ALA A 67 -3.42 12.68 1.93
N ILE A 68 -3.62 13.22 3.13
CA ILE A 68 -4.78 12.89 3.97
C ILE A 68 -6.07 13.33 3.25
N GLU A 69 -6.13 14.57 2.77
CA GLU A 69 -7.30 15.11 2.04
C GLU A 69 -7.62 14.29 0.78
N GLN A 70 -6.59 13.91 0.02
CA GLN A 70 -6.76 13.06 -1.16
C GLN A 70 -7.30 11.68 -0.80
N LEU A 71 -6.84 11.08 0.31
CA LEU A 71 -7.33 9.80 0.77
C LEU A 71 -8.80 9.89 1.25
N GLU A 72 -9.21 11.01 1.86
CA GLU A 72 -10.60 11.27 2.23
C GLU A 72 -11.52 11.29 1.00
N ILE A 73 -11.10 11.95 -0.08
CA ILE A 73 -11.86 11.96 -1.33
C ILE A 73 -12.04 10.54 -1.88
N TRP A 74 -11.01 9.70 -1.79
CA TRP A 74 -11.11 8.30 -2.20
C TRP A 74 -12.00 7.48 -1.28
N ALA A 75 -11.95 7.72 0.04
CA ALA A 75 -12.82 7.08 1.01
C ALA A 75 -14.30 7.35 0.69
N ASP A 76 -14.65 8.62 0.46
CA ASP A 76 -16.00 9.03 0.10
C ASP A 76 -16.47 8.37 -1.21
N ARG A 77 -15.64 8.40 -2.25
CA ARG A 77 -15.96 7.78 -3.55
C ARG A 77 -16.15 6.27 -3.47
N SER A 78 -15.37 5.61 -2.64
CA SER A 78 -15.40 4.15 -2.46
C SER A 78 -16.37 3.70 -1.37
N LYS A 79 -17.02 4.65 -0.68
CA LYS A 79 -17.90 4.41 0.48
C LYS A 79 -17.19 3.63 1.59
N CYS A 80 -15.91 3.92 1.80
CA CYS A 80 -15.08 3.33 2.83
C CYS A 80 -14.96 4.27 4.03
N GLU A 81 -14.79 3.70 5.21
CA GLU A 81 -14.41 4.48 6.38
C GLU A 81 -12.92 4.85 6.31
N ILE A 82 -12.56 6.01 6.87
CA ILE A 82 -11.18 6.44 7.00
C ILE A 82 -10.83 6.70 8.46
N ILE A 83 -9.68 6.18 8.87
CA ILE A 83 -9.06 6.47 10.17
C ILE A 83 -7.89 7.41 9.92
N LYS A 84 -7.93 8.56 10.56
CA LYS A 84 -6.90 9.60 10.49
C LYS A 84 -6.71 10.24 11.86
N GLN A 85 -5.56 10.84 12.04
CA GLN A 85 -5.27 11.72 13.17
C GLN A 85 -4.85 13.09 12.65
N LYS A 86 -4.55 14.04 13.54
CA LYS A 86 -4.03 15.35 13.16
C LYS A 86 -2.70 15.24 12.43
N GLU A 87 -2.42 16.21 11.57
CA GLU A 87 -1.14 16.30 10.87
C GLU A 87 0.04 16.21 11.86
N GLY A 88 1.09 15.47 11.47
CA GLY A 88 2.28 15.23 12.29
C GLY A 88 2.13 14.16 13.37
N SER A 89 0.98 13.50 13.48
CA SER A 89 0.81 12.35 14.39
C SER A 89 1.72 11.20 14.02
N ASP A 90 1.98 10.31 14.98
CA ASP A 90 2.76 9.10 14.75
C ASP A 90 2.02 8.15 13.78
N PRO A 91 2.60 7.81 12.60
CA PRO A 91 1.98 6.89 11.66
C PRO A 91 1.59 5.54 12.27
N ALA A 92 2.42 5.01 13.17
CA ALA A 92 2.14 3.75 13.84
C ALA A 92 0.91 3.82 14.76
N ALA A 93 0.63 4.99 15.35
CA ALA A 93 -0.59 5.21 16.13
C ALA A 93 -1.83 5.21 15.25
N VAL A 94 -1.77 5.81 14.06
CA VAL A 94 -2.88 5.76 13.08
C VAL A 94 -3.18 4.32 12.68
N ILE A 95 -2.15 3.51 12.42
CA ILE A 95 -2.30 2.08 12.10
C ILE A 95 -2.94 1.32 13.28
N TYR A 96 -2.50 1.57 14.50
CA TYR A 96 -3.09 0.98 15.69
C TYR A 96 -4.59 1.29 15.82
N ASP A 97 -4.96 2.56 15.63
CA ASP A 97 -6.35 2.99 15.67
C ASP A 97 -7.18 2.34 14.56
N ALA A 98 -6.62 2.22 13.35
CA ALA A 98 -7.28 1.57 12.23
C ALA A 98 -7.53 0.07 12.49
N ILE A 99 -6.56 -0.64 13.08
CA ILE A 99 -6.71 -2.04 13.47
C ILE A 99 -7.77 -2.18 14.56
N SER A 100 -7.76 -1.32 15.56
CA SER A 100 -8.74 -1.33 16.65
C SER A 100 -10.15 -1.07 16.11
N ALA A 101 -10.31 -0.09 15.21
CA ALA A 101 -11.58 0.21 14.55
C ALA A 101 -12.06 -0.97 13.69
N ALA A 102 -11.15 -1.60 12.94
CA ALA A 102 -11.48 -2.74 12.08
C ALA A 102 -11.99 -3.93 12.89
N LYS A 103 -11.34 -4.26 14.00
CA LYS A 103 -11.80 -5.31 14.91
C LYS A 103 -13.18 -4.99 15.49
N ALA A 104 -13.36 -3.77 16.01
CA ALA A 104 -14.61 -3.36 16.65
C ALA A 104 -15.80 -3.29 15.66
N ARG A 105 -15.54 -2.96 14.41
CA ARG A 105 -16.55 -2.76 13.36
C ARG A 105 -16.70 -3.95 12.43
N HIS A 106 -15.96 -5.04 12.68
CA HIS A 106 -15.93 -6.25 11.83
C HIS A 106 -15.63 -5.91 10.36
N ALA A 107 -14.58 -5.12 10.13
CA ALA A 107 -14.11 -4.82 8.79
C ALA A 107 -13.37 -6.04 8.20
N ASP A 108 -13.45 -6.21 6.87
CA ASP A 108 -12.79 -7.30 6.17
C ASP A 108 -11.34 -6.96 5.83
N VAL A 109 -11.08 -5.70 5.45
CA VAL A 109 -9.76 -5.27 4.96
C VAL A 109 -9.40 -3.88 5.49
N ILE A 110 -8.15 -3.71 5.90
CA ILE A 110 -7.55 -2.42 6.21
C ILE A 110 -6.55 -2.11 5.10
N ILE A 111 -6.62 -0.91 4.50
CA ILE A 111 -5.62 -0.44 3.52
C ILE A 111 -4.94 0.79 4.08
N CYS A 112 -3.61 0.75 4.20
CA CYS A 112 -2.80 1.77 4.85
C CYS A 112 -1.99 2.57 3.82
N ASP A 113 -2.19 3.90 3.77
CA ASP A 113 -1.31 4.81 3.04
C ASP A 113 -0.13 5.21 3.93
N THR A 114 1.09 5.11 3.43
CA THR A 114 2.31 5.41 4.17
C THR A 114 3.09 6.56 3.56
N ALA A 115 3.95 7.19 4.35
CA ALA A 115 4.89 8.18 3.86
C ALA A 115 5.83 7.60 2.78
N GLY A 116 6.33 8.45 1.91
CA GLY A 116 7.23 8.06 0.82
C GLY A 116 8.42 8.99 0.65
N ARG A 117 8.92 9.60 1.73
CA ARG A 117 10.01 10.58 1.71
C ARG A 117 11.38 9.90 1.68
N LEU A 118 11.80 9.44 0.51
CA LEU A 118 13.04 8.70 0.34
C LEU A 118 14.31 9.55 0.56
N HIS A 119 14.22 10.89 0.47
CA HIS A 119 15.35 11.77 0.78
C HIS A 119 15.81 11.68 2.25
N ASN A 120 14.95 11.21 3.14
CA ASN A 120 15.32 10.80 4.50
C ASN A 120 15.08 9.29 4.67
N LYS A 121 15.86 8.50 3.93
CA LYS A 121 15.70 7.04 3.83
C LYS A 121 15.71 6.35 5.19
N LYS A 122 16.65 6.70 6.06
CA LYS A 122 16.76 6.07 7.39
C LYS A 122 15.48 6.27 8.18
N HIS A 123 14.99 7.50 8.26
CA HIS A 123 13.76 7.81 8.99
C HIS A 123 12.56 7.06 8.41
N LEU A 124 12.43 7.00 7.08
CA LEU A 124 11.36 6.27 6.42
C LEU A 124 11.41 4.77 6.76
N MET A 125 12.59 4.15 6.73
CA MET A 125 12.75 2.73 7.04
C MET A 125 12.48 2.44 8.52
N ASP A 126 12.90 3.31 9.43
CA ASP A 126 12.60 3.21 10.87
C ASP A 126 11.08 3.31 11.14
N GLU A 127 10.40 4.22 10.44
CA GLU A 127 8.95 4.41 10.50
C GLU A 127 8.21 3.15 10.00
N LEU A 128 8.59 2.62 8.84
CA LEU A 128 8.00 1.40 8.29
C LEU A 128 8.27 0.18 9.20
N ALA A 129 9.44 0.08 9.78
CA ALA A 129 9.76 -0.97 10.75
C ALA A 129 8.90 -0.85 12.02
N LYS A 130 8.61 0.37 12.48
CA LYS A 130 7.72 0.60 13.61
C LYS A 130 6.28 0.20 13.28
N ILE A 131 5.78 0.57 12.10
CA ILE A 131 4.46 0.17 11.60
C ILE A 131 4.36 -1.35 11.55
N ASN A 132 5.36 -2.04 10.98
CA ASN A 132 5.38 -3.50 10.91
C ASN A 132 5.28 -4.15 12.29
N ARG A 133 6.02 -3.65 13.28
CA ARG A 133 5.94 -4.17 14.66
C ARG A 133 4.54 -4.02 15.27
N VAL A 134 3.85 -2.90 15.01
CA VAL A 134 2.47 -2.70 15.46
C VAL A 134 1.53 -3.70 14.78
N ILE A 135 1.64 -3.87 13.46
CA ILE A 135 0.83 -4.83 12.71
C ILE A 135 1.04 -6.25 13.22
N ASP A 136 2.29 -6.66 13.41
CA ASP A 136 2.63 -8.02 13.84
C ASP A 136 2.14 -8.32 15.27
N ARG A 137 2.17 -7.32 16.14
CA ARG A 137 1.66 -7.45 17.51
C ARG A 137 0.14 -7.50 17.55
N GLU A 138 -0.54 -6.64 16.81
CA GLU A 138 -2.00 -6.49 16.89
C GLU A 138 -2.75 -7.50 16.02
N LEU A 139 -2.11 -8.03 14.96
CA LEU A 139 -2.70 -8.94 13.98
C LEU A 139 -1.79 -10.15 13.77
N LEU A 140 -1.61 -10.99 14.80
CA LEU A 140 -0.68 -12.12 14.77
C LEU A 140 -0.96 -13.09 13.61
N ASP A 141 -2.22 -13.52 13.47
CA ASP A 141 -2.63 -14.58 12.52
C ASP A 141 -3.35 -14.00 11.29
N ALA A 142 -3.29 -12.67 11.06
CA ALA A 142 -3.95 -12.05 9.93
C ALA A 142 -3.14 -12.18 8.64
N SER A 143 -3.85 -12.22 7.52
CA SER A 143 -3.25 -12.03 6.19
C SER A 143 -2.69 -10.62 6.07
N LYS A 144 -1.41 -10.50 5.70
CA LYS A 144 -0.64 -9.25 5.65
C LYS A 144 0.00 -9.10 4.29
N GLU A 145 -0.47 -8.14 3.52
CA GLU A 145 0.11 -7.77 2.24
C GLU A 145 0.91 -6.47 2.36
N LYS A 146 2.07 -6.44 1.74
CA LYS A 146 2.96 -5.28 1.68
C LYS A 146 3.25 -4.97 0.23
N LEU A 147 2.49 -4.04 -0.33
CA LEU A 147 2.53 -3.68 -1.74
C LEU A 147 3.47 -2.51 -1.97
N LEU A 148 4.52 -2.74 -2.72
CA LEU A 148 5.38 -1.67 -3.21
C LEU A 148 4.84 -1.10 -4.52
N VAL A 149 4.52 0.19 -4.52
CA VAL A 149 4.11 0.92 -5.73
C VAL A 149 5.33 1.54 -6.39
N LEU A 150 5.51 1.23 -7.67
CA LEU A 150 6.60 1.70 -8.50
C LEU A 150 6.05 2.42 -9.74
N ASP A 151 6.70 3.50 -10.12
CA ASP A 151 6.43 4.22 -11.35
C ASP A 151 7.19 3.56 -12.51
N ALA A 152 6.47 2.99 -13.47
CA ALA A 152 7.06 2.30 -14.62
C ALA A 152 7.93 3.20 -15.49
N THR A 153 7.76 4.53 -15.41
CA THR A 153 8.58 5.49 -16.17
C THR A 153 10.00 5.66 -15.63
N THR A 154 10.29 5.18 -14.41
CA THR A 154 11.58 5.37 -13.74
C THR A 154 12.65 4.35 -14.16
N GLY A 155 12.30 3.32 -14.92
CA GLY A 155 13.24 2.33 -15.44
C GLY A 155 14.04 1.61 -14.34
N GLN A 156 15.35 1.50 -14.49
CA GLN A 156 16.25 0.81 -13.55
C GLN A 156 16.21 1.38 -12.12
N ASN A 157 15.84 2.63 -11.94
CA ASN A 157 15.68 3.20 -10.60
C ASN A 157 14.54 2.51 -9.81
N ALA A 158 13.52 1.99 -10.49
CA ALA A 158 12.46 1.21 -9.85
C ALA A 158 13.02 -0.08 -9.23
N VAL A 159 13.93 -0.76 -9.90
CA VAL A 159 14.58 -1.99 -9.39
C VAL A 159 15.37 -1.67 -8.11
N ASN A 160 16.17 -0.59 -8.14
CA ASN A 160 16.93 -0.15 -6.98
C ASN A 160 16.01 0.21 -5.78
N GLN A 161 14.91 0.87 -6.04
CA GLN A 161 13.90 1.17 -5.02
C GLN A 161 13.31 -0.13 -4.45
N ALA A 162 12.94 -1.08 -5.31
CA ALA A 162 12.37 -2.36 -4.90
C ALA A 162 13.32 -3.11 -3.95
N GLU A 163 14.61 -3.18 -4.27
CA GLU A 163 15.60 -3.85 -3.43
C GLU A 163 15.72 -3.17 -2.05
N GLN A 164 15.74 -1.83 -2.00
CA GLN A 164 15.84 -1.07 -0.76
C GLN A 164 14.63 -1.30 0.16
N PHE A 165 13.42 -1.28 -0.40
CA PHE A 165 12.20 -1.53 0.37
C PHE A 165 12.05 -2.99 0.76
N ARG A 166 12.45 -3.93 -0.11
CA ARG A 166 12.41 -5.37 0.18
C ARG A 166 13.19 -5.72 1.43
N GLN A 167 14.40 -5.19 1.56
CA GLN A 167 15.28 -5.43 2.72
C GLN A 167 14.68 -4.89 4.02
N ALA A 168 13.97 -3.76 3.96
CA ALA A 168 13.46 -3.08 5.15
C ALA A 168 12.08 -3.56 5.61
N THR A 169 11.22 -4.03 4.69
CA THR A 169 9.79 -4.22 4.99
C THR A 169 9.25 -5.60 4.66
N GLY A 170 9.96 -6.43 3.88
CA GLY A 170 9.44 -7.74 3.47
C GLY A 170 8.24 -7.60 2.52
N ILE A 171 8.46 -7.05 1.33
CA ILE A 171 7.44 -6.82 0.30
C ILE A 171 6.83 -8.16 -0.15
N THR A 172 5.50 -8.23 -0.27
CA THR A 172 4.76 -9.39 -0.77
C THR A 172 4.29 -9.22 -2.21
N GLY A 173 4.15 -7.97 -2.69
CA GLY A 173 3.70 -7.69 -4.04
C GLY A 173 4.21 -6.35 -4.58
N ILE A 174 4.14 -6.19 -5.89
CA ILE A 174 4.53 -4.98 -6.61
C ILE A 174 3.34 -4.48 -7.42
N VAL A 175 3.11 -3.17 -7.40
CA VAL A 175 2.15 -2.47 -8.22
C VAL A 175 2.89 -1.53 -9.16
N LEU A 176 2.72 -1.71 -10.46
CA LEU A 176 3.26 -0.81 -11.47
C LEU A 176 2.22 0.23 -11.88
N THR A 177 2.61 1.50 -11.84
CA THR A 177 1.76 2.63 -12.24
C THR A 177 2.31 3.31 -13.50
N LYS A 178 1.50 4.18 -14.11
CA LYS A 178 1.87 4.99 -15.26
C LYS A 178 2.31 4.18 -16.48
N LEU A 179 1.70 3.00 -16.68
CA LEU A 179 1.98 2.10 -17.81
C LEU A 179 1.53 2.67 -19.16
N ASP A 180 0.67 3.68 -19.15
CA ASP A 180 0.16 4.43 -20.30
C ASP A 180 1.12 5.52 -20.79
N GLY A 181 2.19 5.77 -20.06
CA GLY A 181 3.25 6.71 -20.42
C GLY A 181 4.30 6.12 -21.35
N THR A 182 5.38 6.88 -21.60
CA THR A 182 6.57 6.43 -22.34
C THR A 182 7.46 5.53 -21.49
N ALA A 183 6.88 4.53 -20.86
CA ALA A 183 7.60 3.64 -19.95
C ALA A 183 8.65 2.82 -20.71
N LYS A 184 9.90 2.95 -20.28
CA LYS A 184 11.04 2.14 -20.74
C LYS A 184 11.51 1.16 -19.66
N GLY A 185 10.63 0.83 -18.75
CA GLY A 185 10.90 -0.10 -17.67
C GLY A 185 10.58 -1.53 -18.10
N GLY A 186 11.38 -2.04 -19.02
CA GLY A 186 11.18 -3.39 -19.52
C GLY A 186 12.04 -4.42 -18.85
#